data_a8f43cc9e5d06eb6d0b9f7b950cfd708
#
_entry.id   a8f43cc9e5d06eb6d0b9f7b950cfd708
#
_cell.length_a   1.000
_cell.length_b   1.000
_cell.length_c   1.000
_cell.angle_alpha   90.00
_cell.angle_beta   90.00
_cell.angle_gamma   90.00
#
_symmetry.space_group_name_H-M   'P 1'
#
loop_
_entity.id
_entity.type
_entity.pdbx_description
1 polymer ?
#
loop_
_entity_poly.entity_id
_entity_poly.type
_entity_poly.pdbx_seq_one_letter_code
_entity_poly.pdbx_strand_id
1 'polypeptide(L)'
;MFDFDGEKLRLTYPCQWIYKVIGSGQAQMRSAIAEIVEGYDYVVTLSNLSRTGKYCCLNLEMTVENDEIRTEIYTALQNHPEIRIVL
;
A
#
# COMPACT_ATOMS: atom_id res chain seq x y z
N MET A 1 -11.72 15.69 24.54
CA MET A 1 -11.22 14.37 24.43
C MET A 1 -11.44 13.82 23.05
N PHE A 2 -10.47 13.18 22.60
CA PHE A 2 -10.51 12.69 21.29
C PHE A 2 -11.17 11.34 21.25
N ASP A 3 -12.16 11.23 20.46
CA ASP A 3 -12.98 10.05 20.46
C ASP A 3 -12.74 9.24 19.20
N PHE A 4 -12.31 8.03 19.39
CA PHE A 4 -11.99 7.18 18.27
C PHE A 4 -13.03 6.14 17.97
N ASP A 5 -14.26 6.42 18.28
CA ASP A 5 -15.24 5.44 17.92
C ASP A 5 -15.24 5.24 16.42
N GLY A 6 -15.87 4.21 15.96
CA GLY A 6 -15.83 3.84 14.58
C GLY A 6 -16.33 4.91 13.63
N GLU A 7 -17.15 5.78 14.11
CA GLU A 7 -17.73 6.81 13.28
C GLU A 7 -16.70 7.83 12.85
N LYS A 8 -15.73 8.08 13.70
CA LYS A 8 -14.70 9.07 13.39
C LYS A 8 -13.78 8.63 12.29
N LEU A 9 -13.74 7.35 12.04
CA LEU A 9 -12.86 6.81 11.02
C LEU A 9 -13.58 6.48 9.74
N ARG A 10 -14.79 6.96 9.61
CA ARG A 10 -15.56 6.70 8.41
C ARG A 10 -14.93 7.38 7.21
N LEU A 11 -14.73 6.62 6.16
CA LEU A 11 -14.14 7.14 4.94
C LEU A 11 -15.23 7.36 3.92
N THR A 12 -14.99 8.35 3.06
CA THR A 12 -15.89 8.61 1.94
C THR A 12 -15.31 7.97 0.70
N TYR A 13 -16.01 7.04 0.10
CA TYR A 13 -15.53 6.32 -1.06
C TYR A 13 -16.20 6.82 -2.33
N PRO A 14 -15.53 6.74 -3.47
CA PRO A 14 -14.14 6.25 -3.60
C PRO A 14 -13.19 7.29 -3.02
N CYS A 15 -12.03 6.83 -2.57
CA CYS A 15 -11.05 7.76 -2.02
C CYS A 15 -9.64 7.35 -2.39
N GLN A 16 -8.73 8.30 -2.31
CA GLN A 16 -7.32 8.04 -2.51
C GLN A 16 -6.75 7.40 -1.26
N TRP A 17 -5.98 6.36 -1.46
CA TRP A 17 -5.37 5.66 -0.34
C TRP A 17 -3.90 5.42 -0.66
N ILE A 18 -3.06 5.55 0.35
CA ILE A 18 -1.63 5.36 0.18
C ILE A 18 -1.17 4.21 1.07
N TYR A 19 -0.56 3.22 0.45
CA TYR A 19 0.08 2.12 1.18
C TYR A 19 1.58 2.35 1.14
N LYS A 20 2.24 2.19 2.28
CA LYS A 20 3.69 2.19 2.31
C LYS A 20 4.15 0.74 2.30
N VAL A 21 4.95 0.42 1.29
CA VAL A 21 5.33 -0.96 1.01
C VAL A 21 6.84 -1.06 1.15
N ILE A 22 7.29 -1.92 2.04
CA ILE A 22 8.71 -2.03 2.37
C ILE A 22 9.20 -3.44 2.04
N GLY A 23 10.32 -3.52 1.38
CA GLY A 23 10.94 -4.79 1.02
C GLY A 23 12.37 -4.58 0.59
N SER A 24 13.01 -5.66 0.16
CA SER A 24 14.44 -5.61 -0.13
C SER A 24 14.76 -5.36 -1.61
N GLY A 25 13.86 -5.64 -2.52
CA GLY A 25 14.13 -5.47 -3.94
C GLY A 25 13.14 -4.54 -4.59
N GLN A 26 13.61 -3.37 -5.03
CA GLN A 26 12.70 -2.38 -5.61
C GLN A 26 12.00 -2.92 -6.85
N ALA A 27 12.76 -3.54 -7.75
CA ALA A 27 12.18 -4.05 -9.00
C ALA A 27 11.16 -5.15 -8.73
N GLN A 28 11.49 -6.04 -7.82
CA GLN A 28 10.61 -7.14 -7.44
C GLN A 28 9.34 -6.63 -6.77
N MET A 29 9.50 -5.61 -5.94
CA MET A 29 8.35 -5.01 -5.27
C MET A 29 7.45 -4.31 -6.26
N ARG A 30 8.02 -3.60 -7.21
CA ARG A 30 7.21 -2.93 -8.23
C ARG A 30 6.44 -3.94 -9.07
N SER A 31 7.07 -5.04 -9.41
CA SER A 31 6.39 -6.13 -10.11
C SER A 31 5.25 -6.71 -9.31
N ALA A 32 5.50 -6.93 -8.02
CA ALA A 32 4.48 -7.49 -7.14
C ALA A 32 3.29 -6.57 -7.04
N ILE A 33 3.55 -5.27 -6.87
CA ILE A 33 2.49 -4.28 -6.78
C ILE A 33 1.68 -4.25 -8.07
N ALA A 34 2.36 -4.23 -9.21
CA ALA A 34 1.67 -4.19 -10.50
C ALA A 34 0.75 -5.38 -10.68
N GLU A 35 1.19 -6.54 -10.23
CA GLU A 35 0.40 -7.75 -10.31
C GLU A 35 -0.85 -7.66 -9.44
N ILE A 36 -0.68 -7.14 -8.22
CA ILE A 36 -1.77 -7.07 -7.25
C ILE A 36 -2.81 -6.04 -7.66
N VAL A 37 -2.37 -4.89 -8.18
CA VAL A 37 -3.30 -3.81 -8.49
C VAL A 37 -3.60 -3.69 -9.98
N GLU A 38 -3.42 -4.76 -10.71
CA GLU A 38 -3.72 -4.79 -12.12
C GLU A 38 -5.19 -4.41 -12.34
N GLY A 39 -5.43 -3.50 -13.25
CA GLY A 39 -6.78 -3.04 -13.53
C GLY A 39 -7.21 -1.83 -12.73
N TYR A 40 -6.41 -1.41 -11.77
CA TYR A 40 -6.70 -0.20 -10.99
C TYR A 40 -5.82 0.95 -11.46
N ASP A 41 -6.31 2.15 -11.24
CA ASP A 41 -5.48 3.35 -11.44
C ASP A 41 -4.58 3.52 -10.23
N TYR A 42 -3.29 3.50 -10.45
CA TYR A 42 -2.36 3.62 -9.33
C TYR A 42 -1.07 4.30 -9.76
N VAL A 43 -0.35 4.80 -8.77
CA VAL A 43 0.97 5.39 -8.97
C VAL A 43 1.88 4.83 -7.90
N VAL A 44 3.09 4.45 -8.30
CA VAL A 44 4.10 3.98 -7.36
C VAL A 44 5.27 4.94 -7.40
N THR A 45 5.65 5.44 -6.23
CA THR A 45 6.80 6.34 -6.13
C THR A 45 7.74 5.81 -5.07
N LEU A 46 9.02 6.12 -5.24
CA LEU A 46 10.01 5.76 -4.25
C LEU A 46 9.90 6.72 -3.09
N SER A 47 9.67 6.19 -1.90
CA SER A 47 9.56 7.00 -0.70
C SER A 47 10.92 7.14 -0.04
N ASN A 48 11.63 6.03 0.11
CA ASN A 48 12.86 6.04 0.88
C ASN A 48 13.69 4.80 0.59
N LEU A 49 15.00 4.93 0.80
CA LEU A 49 15.92 3.80 0.75
C LEU A 49 16.62 3.75 2.09
N SER A 50 16.86 2.55 2.58
CA SER A 50 17.62 2.43 3.81
C SER A 50 19.05 2.86 3.56
N ARG A 51 19.73 3.20 4.63
CA ARG A 51 21.10 3.68 4.56
C ARG A 51 22.04 2.70 3.86
N THR A 52 21.80 1.42 4.09
CA THR A 52 22.62 0.37 3.50
C THR A 52 22.11 -0.09 2.15
N GLY A 53 20.99 0.42 1.71
CA GLY A 53 20.38 -0.05 0.48
C GLY A 53 19.67 -1.38 0.61
N LYS A 54 19.60 -1.91 1.81
CA LYS A 54 18.99 -3.22 2.04
C LYS A 54 17.49 -3.22 1.88
N TYR A 55 16.85 -2.11 2.22
CA TYR A 55 15.40 -2.00 2.17
C TYR A 55 15.00 -0.78 1.39
N CYS A 56 13.84 -0.89 0.81
CA CYS A 56 13.29 0.16 -0.01
C CYS A 56 11.84 0.34 0.40
N CYS A 57 11.40 1.58 0.51
CA CYS A 57 10.03 1.90 0.85
C CYS A 57 9.40 2.57 -0.35
N LEU A 58 8.32 1.99 -0.86
CA LEU A 58 7.58 2.54 -1.98
C LEU A 58 6.23 3.02 -1.49
N ASN A 59 5.76 4.10 -2.08
CA ASN A 59 4.38 4.55 -1.85
C ASN A 59 3.54 4.05 -3.00
N LEU A 60 2.50 3.30 -2.67
CA LEU A 60 1.49 2.90 -3.64
C LEU A 60 0.27 3.75 -3.39
N GLU A 61 -0.03 4.61 -4.34
CA GLU A 61 -1.15 5.53 -4.24
C GLU A 61 -2.20 5.10 -5.24
N MET A 62 -3.42 4.89 -4.78
CA MET A 62 -4.47 4.42 -5.67
C MET A 62 -5.83 4.83 -5.15
N THR A 63 -6.80 4.78 -6.05
CA THR A 63 -8.19 5.02 -5.67
C THR A 63 -8.81 3.69 -5.25
N VAL A 64 -9.42 3.67 -4.07
CA VAL A 64 -10.12 2.49 -3.60
C VAL A 64 -11.61 2.79 -3.56
N GLU A 65 -12.41 1.84 -4.04
CA GLU A 65 -13.84 2.04 -4.20
C GLU A 65 -14.62 1.79 -2.93
N ASN A 66 -14.08 0.98 -2.03
CA ASN A 66 -14.76 0.66 -0.78
C ASN A 66 -13.76 0.03 0.19
N ASP A 67 -14.23 -0.24 1.41
CA ASP A 67 -13.42 -0.84 2.46
C ASP A 67 -12.89 -2.20 2.08
N GLU A 68 -13.73 -2.96 1.41
CA GLU A 68 -13.41 -4.32 1.04
C GLU A 68 -12.19 -4.38 0.14
N ILE A 69 -12.19 -3.53 -0.89
CA ILE A 69 -11.07 -3.47 -1.81
C ILE A 69 -9.82 -2.99 -1.10
N ARG A 70 -9.98 -1.97 -0.26
CA ARG A 70 -8.84 -1.42 0.49
C ARG A 70 -8.18 -2.50 1.32
N THR A 71 -8.98 -3.31 2.01
CA THR A 71 -8.47 -4.38 2.86
C THR A 71 -7.90 -5.53 2.04
N GLU A 72 -8.54 -5.86 0.94
CA GLU A 72 -8.04 -6.93 0.06
C GLU A 72 -6.67 -6.59 -0.50
N ILE A 73 -6.48 -5.36 -0.94
CA ILE A 73 -5.19 -4.94 -1.48
C ILE A 73 -4.13 -5.01 -0.38
N TYR A 74 -4.46 -4.53 0.81
CA TYR A 74 -3.54 -4.57 1.94
C TYR A 74 -3.11 -6.02 2.22
N THR A 75 -4.07 -6.92 2.29
CA THR A 75 -3.78 -8.32 2.60
C THR A 75 -2.93 -8.96 1.51
N ALA A 76 -3.26 -8.68 0.25
CA ALA A 76 -2.49 -9.23 -0.85
C ALA A 76 -1.05 -8.74 -0.84
N LEU A 77 -0.86 -7.46 -0.55
CA LEU A 77 0.48 -6.91 -0.44
C LEU A 77 1.23 -7.56 0.71
N GLN A 78 0.58 -7.67 1.85
CA GLN A 78 1.21 -8.21 3.05
C GLN A 78 1.63 -9.67 2.87
N ASN A 79 0.88 -10.42 2.10
CA ASN A 79 1.14 -11.84 1.91
C ASN A 79 2.10 -12.14 0.76
N HIS A 80 2.51 -11.13 0.01
CA HIS A 80 3.39 -11.36 -1.13
C HIS A 80 4.82 -11.59 -0.62
N PRO A 81 5.49 -12.63 -1.14
CA PRO A 81 6.84 -12.96 -0.63
C PRO A 81 7.88 -11.88 -0.85
N GLU A 82 7.70 -11.01 -1.83
CA GLU A 82 8.65 -9.94 -2.10
C GLU A 82 8.44 -8.72 -1.21
N ILE A 83 7.38 -8.70 -0.43
CA ILE A 83 7.04 -7.56 0.42
C ILE A 83 7.17 -7.97 1.87
N ARG A 84 7.88 -7.16 2.64
CA ARG A 84 8.15 -7.47 4.04
C ARG A 84 7.14 -6.82 4.97
N ILE A 85 6.85 -5.57 4.73
CA ILE A 85 5.99 -4.77 5.62
C ILE A 85 5.10 -3.88 4.78
N VAL A 86 3.85 -3.76 5.20
CA VAL A 86 2.91 -2.82 4.60
C VAL A 86 2.35 -1.96 5.72
N LEU A 87 2.39 -0.66 5.52
CA LEU A 87 1.86 0.28 6.50
C LEU A 87 0.67 1.03 5.94
#